data_edbb3303e2a45f23c9c13f1c879e6b43
#
_entry.id   edbb3303e2a45f23c9c13f1c879e6b43
#
_cell.length_a   1.000
_cell.length_b   1.000
_cell.length_c   1.000
_cell.angle_alpha   90.00
_cell.angle_beta   90.00
_cell.angle_gamma   90.00
#
_symmetry.space_group_name_H-M   'P 1'
#
loop_
_entity.id
_entity.type
_entity.pdbx_description
1 polymer ?
#
loop_
_entity_poly.entity_id
_entity_poly.type
_entity_poly.pdbx_seq_one_letter_code
_entity_poly.pdbx_strand_id
1 'polypeptide(L)'
;RAPCMPHRFPCTASRATRPPMILRPATLEDTAALAELGRESFCAAFEHLYRPEDLHAFLAQAYSQEAVAGEIADDCCIHRLAWSDAGEDGGENGSARLLGYVKLRHPSWYTEHSDAADPIALGQLYTQPDLTGRGIGAALMDWALAEARGRGHDAIQLSVWSGNFGAQKFYQRYGFAKIADIGFWVGEQRDDELLYEKRL
;
A
#
# COMPACT_ATOMS: atom_id res chain seq x y z
N ARG A 1 28.92 54.29 3.31
CA ARG A 1 27.96 53.27 3.79
C ARG A 1 27.15 52.82 2.57
N ALA A 2 27.48 51.66 2.03
CA ALA A 2 26.71 51.01 0.96
C ALA A 2 25.61 50.14 1.55
N PRO A 3 24.38 50.05 0.97
CA PRO A 3 23.33 49.22 1.46
C PRO A 3 23.54 47.76 1.00
N CYS A 4 23.39 46.86 1.95
CA CYS A 4 23.43 45.42 1.77
C CYS A 4 22.16 44.96 1.03
N MET A 5 22.32 44.36 -0.15
CA MET A 5 21.21 43.71 -0.87
C MET A 5 20.95 42.30 -0.31
N PRO A 6 19.70 41.93 -0.08
CA PRO A 6 19.38 40.57 0.28
C PRO A 6 19.38 39.66 -0.94
N HIS A 7 20.28 38.68 -0.96
CA HIS A 7 20.24 37.59 -1.94
C HIS A 7 18.98 36.73 -1.71
N ARG A 8 17.99 36.86 -2.57
CA ARG A 8 16.88 35.93 -2.69
C ARG A 8 17.40 34.67 -3.37
N PHE A 9 17.56 33.58 -2.61
CA PHE A 9 17.65 32.24 -3.18
C PHE A 9 16.26 31.84 -3.68
N PRO A 10 16.08 31.44 -4.93
CA PRO A 10 14.84 30.84 -5.38
C PRO A 10 14.74 29.45 -4.75
N CYS A 11 13.83 29.29 -3.81
CA CYS A 11 13.42 27.99 -3.31
C CYS A 11 12.55 27.33 -4.40
N THR A 12 13.20 26.77 -5.41
CA THR A 12 12.55 25.84 -6.33
C THR A 12 12.44 24.51 -5.60
N ALA A 13 11.32 24.32 -4.87
CA ALA A 13 10.90 23.00 -4.49
C ALA A 13 10.73 22.18 -5.77
N SER A 14 11.73 21.37 -6.09
CA SER A 14 11.63 20.37 -7.15
C SER A 14 10.46 19.48 -6.81
N ARG A 15 9.37 19.63 -7.56
CA ARG A 15 8.25 18.71 -7.53
C ARG A 15 8.82 17.41 -8.06
N ALA A 16 9.11 16.45 -7.18
CA ALA A 16 9.59 15.15 -7.57
C ALA A 16 8.63 14.62 -8.64
N THR A 17 9.11 14.53 -9.86
CA THR A 17 8.32 13.98 -10.97
C THR A 17 8.08 12.51 -10.66
N ARG A 18 6.81 12.10 -10.78
CA ARG A 18 6.40 10.70 -10.63
C ARG A 18 7.22 9.89 -11.64
N PRO A 19 7.88 8.79 -11.23
CA PRO A 19 8.59 7.94 -12.16
C PRO A 19 7.63 7.39 -13.23
N PRO A 20 8.07 7.23 -14.46
CA PRO A 20 7.30 6.52 -15.47
C PRO A 20 7.03 5.09 -14.95
N MET A 21 5.75 4.70 -14.94
CA MET A 21 5.34 3.41 -14.42
C MET A 21 4.15 2.84 -15.18
N ILE A 22 4.11 1.52 -15.25
CA ILE A 22 3.02 0.74 -15.86
C ILE A 22 2.23 0.08 -14.73
N LEU A 23 0.91 0.33 -14.69
CA LEU A 23 -0.01 -0.38 -13.80
C LEU A 23 -0.62 -1.57 -14.55
N ARG A 24 -0.38 -2.80 -14.06
CA ARG A 24 -0.95 -4.02 -14.63
C ARG A 24 -1.46 -5.00 -13.57
N PRO A 25 -2.37 -5.91 -13.91
CA PRO A 25 -2.75 -7.01 -13.03
C PRO A 25 -1.53 -7.87 -12.65
N ALA A 26 -1.58 -8.50 -11.47
CA ALA A 26 -0.62 -9.54 -11.13
C ALA A 26 -0.92 -10.83 -11.92
N THR A 27 0.14 -11.58 -12.18
CA THR A 27 0.10 -12.93 -12.71
C THR A 27 0.92 -13.85 -11.80
N LEU A 28 0.80 -15.16 -11.95
CA LEU A 28 1.60 -16.11 -11.16
C LEU A 28 3.12 -15.95 -11.38
N GLU A 29 3.54 -15.36 -12.49
CA GLU A 29 4.95 -15.03 -12.74
C GLU A 29 5.48 -13.94 -11.81
N ASP A 30 4.59 -13.12 -11.26
CA ASP A 30 4.94 -12.03 -10.32
C ASP A 30 5.08 -12.48 -8.87
N THR A 31 4.76 -13.73 -8.56
CA THR A 31 4.68 -14.27 -7.20
C THR A 31 5.91 -13.95 -6.36
N ALA A 32 7.11 -14.21 -6.90
CA ALA A 32 8.37 -14.00 -6.20
C ALA A 32 8.60 -12.52 -5.88
N ALA A 33 8.44 -11.64 -6.88
CA ALA A 33 8.64 -10.20 -6.72
C ALA A 33 7.60 -9.58 -5.75
N LEU A 34 6.35 -10.05 -5.81
CA LEU A 34 5.28 -9.58 -4.94
C LEU A 34 5.50 -10.03 -3.49
N ALA A 35 5.90 -11.28 -3.27
CA ALA A 35 6.23 -11.81 -1.96
C ALA A 35 7.42 -11.07 -1.33
N GLU A 36 8.46 -10.78 -2.09
CA GLU A 36 9.63 -10.03 -1.65
C GLU A 36 9.26 -8.61 -1.25
N LEU A 37 8.59 -7.85 -2.14
CA LEU A 37 8.17 -6.48 -1.85
C LEU A 37 7.23 -6.42 -0.65
N GLY A 38 6.28 -7.35 -0.52
CA GLY A 38 5.38 -7.42 0.62
C GLY A 38 6.13 -7.59 1.94
N ARG A 39 7.09 -8.52 1.97
CA ARG A 39 7.97 -8.78 3.12
C ARG A 39 8.83 -7.57 3.48
N GLU A 40 9.52 -6.99 2.51
CA GLU A 40 10.38 -5.82 2.71
C GLU A 40 9.59 -4.62 3.24
N SER A 41 8.44 -4.34 2.63
CA SER A 41 7.57 -3.22 3.04
C SER A 41 7.00 -3.42 4.44
N PHE A 42 6.60 -4.64 4.78
CA PHE A 42 6.12 -4.97 6.12
C PHE A 42 7.24 -4.81 7.17
N CYS A 43 8.40 -5.40 6.92
CA CYS A 43 9.55 -5.29 7.82
C CYS A 43 9.98 -3.83 8.01
N ALA A 44 10.13 -3.07 6.94
CA ALA A 44 10.52 -1.66 7.02
C ALA A 44 9.56 -0.80 7.87
N ALA A 45 8.27 -1.16 7.88
CA ALA A 45 7.26 -0.44 8.63
C ALA A 45 7.10 -0.93 10.08
N PHE A 46 7.23 -2.25 10.33
CA PHE A 46 6.70 -2.87 11.54
C PHE A 46 7.65 -3.81 12.28
N GLU A 47 8.82 -4.20 11.74
CA GLU A 47 9.70 -5.18 12.40
C GLU A 47 10.08 -4.80 13.84
N HIS A 48 10.20 -3.50 14.10
CA HIS A 48 10.55 -2.97 15.42
C HIS A 48 9.46 -3.18 16.50
N LEU A 49 8.27 -3.62 16.10
CA LEU A 49 7.13 -3.84 16.99
C LEU A 49 7.07 -5.28 17.52
N TYR A 50 7.67 -6.24 16.81
CA TYR A 50 7.43 -7.65 17.05
C TYR A 50 8.67 -8.39 17.57
N ARG A 51 8.42 -9.46 18.32
CA ARG A 51 9.47 -10.43 18.65
C ARG A 51 9.91 -11.14 17.36
N PRO A 52 11.22 -11.44 17.22
CA PRO A 52 11.73 -12.06 15.98
C PRO A 52 11.01 -13.35 15.57
N GLU A 53 10.64 -14.20 16.53
CA GLU A 53 9.93 -15.46 16.29
C GLU A 53 8.51 -15.24 15.75
N ASP A 54 7.76 -14.27 16.31
CA ASP A 54 6.40 -13.97 15.86
C ASP A 54 6.42 -13.32 14.47
N LEU A 55 7.35 -12.40 14.25
CA LEU A 55 7.55 -11.78 12.94
C LEU A 55 7.91 -12.83 11.89
N HIS A 56 8.85 -13.74 12.20
CA HIS A 56 9.26 -14.78 11.26
C HIS A 56 8.08 -15.71 10.88
N ALA A 57 7.29 -16.14 11.87
CA ALA A 57 6.13 -16.97 11.64
C ALA A 57 5.07 -16.25 10.79
N PHE A 58 4.79 -14.97 11.10
CA PHE A 58 3.86 -14.15 10.33
C PHE A 58 4.33 -13.97 8.88
N LEU A 59 5.60 -13.62 8.65
CA LEU A 59 6.14 -13.43 7.31
C LEU A 59 6.13 -14.74 6.49
N ALA A 60 6.38 -15.88 7.12
CA ALA A 60 6.30 -17.18 6.46
C ALA A 60 4.86 -17.52 6.05
N GLN A 61 3.88 -17.12 6.84
CA GLN A 61 2.46 -17.34 6.56
C GLN A 61 1.91 -16.38 5.52
N ALA A 62 2.21 -15.06 5.64
CA ALA A 62 1.57 -14.03 4.84
C ALA A 62 2.31 -13.73 3.52
N TYR A 63 3.63 -13.94 3.50
CA TYR A 63 4.51 -13.55 2.37
C TYR A 63 5.40 -14.71 1.88
N SER A 64 5.00 -15.97 2.08
CA SER A 64 5.59 -17.07 1.33
C SER A 64 5.14 -17.00 -0.13
N GLN A 65 5.94 -17.53 -1.05
CA GLN A 65 5.53 -17.60 -2.46
C GLN A 65 4.25 -18.41 -2.65
N GLU A 66 4.05 -19.47 -1.85
CA GLU A 66 2.84 -20.29 -1.88
C GLU A 66 1.61 -19.47 -1.47
N ALA A 67 1.68 -18.71 -0.36
CA ALA A 67 0.58 -17.86 0.10
C ALA A 67 0.23 -16.78 -0.94
N VAL A 68 1.25 -16.10 -1.48
CA VAL A 68 1.06 -15.04 -2.49
C VAL A 68 0.52 -15.61 -3.80
N ALA A 69 0.99 -16.77 -4.24
CA ALA A 69 0.44 -17.44 -5.44
C ALA A 69 -1.03 -17.83 -5.23
N GLY A 70 -1.37 -18.32 -4.03
CA GLY A 70 -2.75 -18.62 -3.65
C GLY A 70 -3.65 -17.37 -3.69
N GLU A 71 -3.17 -16.22 -3.20
CA GLU A 71 -3.92 -14.97 -3.26
C GLU A 71 -4.06 -14.42 -4.69
N ILE A 72 -3.05 -14.59 -5.55
CA ILE A 72 -3.14 -14.19 -6.97
C ILE A 72 -4.17 -15.05 -7.73
N ALA A 73 -4.30 -16.31 -7.35
CA ALA A 73 -5.24 -17.26 -7.95
C ALA A 73 -6.66 -17.19 -7.33
N ASP A 74 -6.84 -16.47 -6.21
CA ASP A 74 -8.13 -16.33 -5.54
C ASP A 74 -8.98 -15.25 -6.22
N ASP A 75 -10.13 -15.62 -6.77
CA ASP A 75 -11.09 -14.70 -7.41
C ASP A 75 -11.60 -13.61 -6.45
N CYS A 76 -11.48 -13.82 -5.13
CA CYS A 76 -11.81 -12.81 -4.12
C CYS A 76 -10.73 -11.72 -3.98
N CYS A 77 -9.55 -11.91 -4.54
CA CYS A 77 -8.41 -10.99 -4.46
C CYS A 77 -8.12 -10.34 -5.80
N ILE A 78 -7.84 -9.05 -5.79
CA ILE A 78 -7.47 -8.29 -6.98
C ILE A 78 -6.16 -7.56 -6.68
N HIS A 79 -5.11 -7.92 -7.42
CA HIS A 79 -3.82 -7.27 -7.28
C HIS A 79 -3.54 -6.37 -8.48
N ARG A 80 -3.07 -5.13 -8.20
CA ARG A 80 -2.53 -4.22 -9.22
C ARG A 80 -1.10 -3.87 -8.86
N LEU A 81 -0.21 -4.12 -9.80
CA LEU A 81 1.23 -3.90 -9.66
C LEU A 81 1.65 -2.63 -10.39
N ALA A 82 2.55 -1.87 -9.80
CA ALA A 82 3.23 -0.73 -10.43
C ALA A 82 4.66 -1.15 -10.77
N TRP A 83 4.99 -1.24 -12.05
CA TRP A 83 6.32 -1.58 -12.55
C TRP A 83 7.00 -0.36 -13.14
N SER A 84 8.33 -0.24 -12.99
CA SER A 84 9.09 0.76 -13.71
C SER A 84 9.14 0.43 -15.21
N ASP A 85 9.28 1.46 -16.05
CA ASP A 85 9.70 1.22 -17.42
C ASP A 85 11.13 0.64 -17.45
N ALA A 86 11.38 -0.27 -18.38
CA ALA A 86 12.72 -0.81 -18.59
C ALA A 86 13.66 0.34 -18.99
N GLY A 87 14.63 0.67 -18.12
CA GLY A 87 15.70 1.62 -18.42
C GLY A 87 15.84 2.85 -17.52
N GLU A 88 14.84 3.30 -16.74
CA GLU A 88 14.95 4.56 -15.98
C GLU A 88 15.04 4.42 -14.45
N ASP A 89 14.46 3.41 -13.84
CA ASP A 89 14.62 3.06 -12.42
C ASP A 89 14.76 1.53 -12.28
N GLY A 90 15.32 0.90 -13.30
CA GLY A 90 15.46 -0.55 -13.40
C GLY A 90 16.35 -1.13 -12.32
N GLY A 91 16.02 -2.35 -11.90
CA GLY A 91 16.89 -3.18 -11.09
C GLY A 91 18.26 -3.39 -11.75
N GLU A 92 19.15 -4.06 -11.07
CA GLU A 92 20.45 -4.44 -11.61
C GLU A 92 20.28 -5.04 -13.01
N ASN A 93 21.00 -4.51 -13.99
CA ASN A 93 20.96 -4.86 -15.43
C ASN A 93 19.81 -4.27 -16.29
N GLY A 94 19.15 -3.17 -15.89
CA GLY A 94 18.14 -2.51 -16.73
C GLY A 94 16.82 -3.28 -16.88
N SER A 95 16.57 -4.27 -16.02
CA SER A 95 15.29 -4.98 -15.94
C SER A 95 14.21 -4.12 -15.25
N ALA A 96 12.96 -4.28 -15.64
CA ALA A 96 11.83 -3.63 -14.95
C ALA A 96 11.82 -4.03 -13.46
N ARG A 97 11.55 -3.05 -12.57
CA ARG A 97 11.47 -3.24 -11.12
C ARG A 97 10.02 -3.08 -10.65
N LEU A 98 9.59 -3.92 -9.71
CA LEU A 98 8.31 -3.73 -9.03
C LEU A 98 8.44 -2.57 -8.02
N LEU A 99 7.70 -1.50 -8.24
CA LEU A 99 7.76 -0.26 -7.46
C LEU A 99 6.76 -0.24 -6.30
N GLY A 100 5.66 -0.99 -6.44
CA GLY A 100 4.59 -1.06 -5.45
C GLY A 100 3.42 -1.89 -5.94
N TYR A 101 2.49 -2.16 -5.03
CA TYR A 101 1.26 -2.85 -5.36
C TYR A 101 0.11 -2.47 -4.43
N VAL A 102 -1.11 -2.74 -4.89
CA VAL A 102 -2.33 -2.71 -4.08
C VAL A 102 -3.07 -4.03 -4.22
N LYS A 103 -3.62 -4.50 -3.10
CA LYS A 103 -4.50 -5.66 -3.03
C LYS A 103 -5.89 -5.22 -2.56
N LEU A 104 -6.90 -5.51 -3.35
CA LEU A 104 -8.30 -5.42 -2.96
C LEU A 104 -8.83 -6.82 -2.69
N ARG A 105 -9.81 -6.92 -1.78
CA ARG A 105 -10.52 -8.18 -1.49
C ARG A 105 -12.01 -7.96 -1.34
N HIS A 106 -12.79 -8.80 -1.98
CA HIS A 106 -14.25 -8.85 -1.85
C HIS A 106 -14.71 -10.30 -1.60
N PRO A 107 -15.60 -10.52 -0.62
CA PRO A 107 -16.18 -9.52 0.31
C PRO A 107 -15.16 -8.92 1.26
N SER A 108 -15.45 -7.71 1.78
CA SER A 108 -14.65 -7.08 2.82
C SER A 108 -14.67 -7.91 4.12
N TRP A 109 -13.55 -7.91 4.86
CA TRP A 109 -13.48 -8.50 6.21
C TRP A 109 -14.17 -7.66 7.29
N TYR A 110 -14.55 -6.42 6.98
CA TYR A 110 -14.96 -5.40 7.95
C TYR A 110 -16.46 -5.06 7.86
N THR A 111 -17.26 -5.93 7.26
CA THR A 111 -18.68 -5.69 7.01
C THR A 111 -19.47 -5.44 8.29
N GLU A 112 -19.07 -6.02 9.43
CA GLU A 112 -19.75 -5.86 10.72
C GLU A 112 -19.59 -4.45 11.33
N HIS A 113 -18.65 -3.65 10.83
CA HIS A 113 -18.36 -2.30 11.35
C HIS A 113 -19.04 -1.17 10.56
N SER A 114 -19.82 -1.49 9.54
CA SER A 114 -20.38 -0.49 8.62
C SER A 114 -21.77 -0.91 8.15
N ASP A 115 -22.56 0.09 7.74
CA ASP A 115 -23.84 -0.08 7.06
C ASP A 115 -23.71 -0.07 5.52
N ALA A 116 -22.50 -0.15 4.98
CA ALA A 116 -22.27 -0.36 3.56
C ALA A 116 -22.88 -1.68 3.10
N ALA A 117 -23.58 -1.65 1.98
CA ALA A 117 -24.29 -2.83 1.47
C ALA A 117 -23.35 -3.82 0.78
N ASP A 118 -22.32 -3.33 0.10
CA ASP A 118 -21.36 -4.13 -0.67
C ASP A 118 -19.95 -3.52 -0.63
N PRO A 119 -19.31 -3.47 0.56
CA PRO A 119 -17.98 -2.89 0.70
C PRO A 119 -16.89 -3.83 0.18
N ILE A 120 -15.82 -3.23 -0.39
CA ILE A 120 -14.59 -3.93 -0.74
C ILE A 120 -13.46 -3.54 0.22
N ALA A 121 -12.61 -4.47 0.64
CA ALA A 121 -11.44 -4.17 1.46
C ALA A 121 -10.22 -3.83 0.59
N LEU A 122 -9.49 -2.77 0.97
CA LEU A 122 -8.12 -2.53 0.55
C LEU A 122 -7.21 -3.20 1.58
N GLY A 123 -6.76 -4.42 1.28
CA GLY A 123 -5.99 -5.24 2.22
C GLY A 123 -4.53 -4.84 2.33
N GLN A 124 -3.93 -4.35 1.25
CA GLN A 124 -2.53 -3.93 1.22
C GLN A 124 -2.34 -2.79 0.21
N LEU A 125 -1.50 -1.82 0.56
CA LEU A 125 -0.99 -0.78 -0.32
C LEU A 125 0.47 -0.51 0.06
N TYR A 126 1.39 -1.11 -0.67
CA TYR A 126 2.80 -1.03 -0.39
C TYR A 126 3.59 -0.45 -1.57
N THR A 127 4.65 0.26 -1.25
CA THR A 127 5.63 0.76 -2.21
C THR A 127 7.02 0.38 -1.72
N GLN A 128 7.97 0.30 -2.62
CA GLN A 128 9.37 0.15 -2.24
C GLN A 128 9.74 1.20 -1.18
N PRO A 129 10.38 0.81 -0.06
CA PRO A 129 10.70 1.73 1.03
C PRO A 129 11.53 2.94 0.58
N ASP A 130 12.45 2.76 -0.37
CA ASP A 130 13.31 3.79 -0.94
C ASP A 130 12.60 4.74 -1.93
N LEU A 131 11.37 4.41 -2.33
CA LEU A 131 10.57 5.17 -3.30
C LEU A 131 9.36 5.89 -2.68
N THR A 132 9.29 5.92 -1.36
CA THR A 132 8.20 6.62 -0.65
C THR A 132 8.14 8.10 -1.04
N GLY A 133 6.93 8.63 -1.22
CA GLY A 133 6.72 10.05 -1.59
C GLY A 133 6.84 10.37 -3.08
N ARG A 134 7.15 9.39 -3.94
CA ARG A 134 7.26 9.58 -5.41
C ARG A 134 5.93 9.43 -6.17
N GLY A 135 4.79 9.37 -5.50
CA GLY A 135 3.47 9.31 -6.12
C GLY A 135 3.01 7.91 -6.56
N ILE A 136 3.78 6.84 -6.29
CA ILE A 136 3.43 5.46 -6.62
C ILE A 136 2.18 5.03 -5.86
N GLY A 137 2.17 5.23 -4.52
CA GLY A 137 1.01 4.91 -3.68
C GLY A 137 -0.25 5.69 -4.09
N ALA A 138 -0.09 6.95 -4.56
CA ALA A 138 -1.20 7.74 -5.07
C ALA A 138 -1.80 7.11 -6.34
N ALA A 139 -0.96 6.68 -7.27
CA ALA A 139 -1.41 6.01 -8.49
C ALA A 139 -2.16 4.71 -8.23
N LEU A 140 -1.65 3.90 -7.29
CA LEU A 140 -2.28 2.66 -6.88
C LEU A 140 -3.63 2.91 -6.18
N MET A 141 -3.71 3.95 -5.33
CA MET A 141 -4.95 4.36 -4.67
C MET A 141 -5.98 4.89 -5.67
N ASP A 142 -5.57 5.73 -6.62
CA ASP A 142 -6.45 6.24 -7.68
C ASP A 142 -7.04 5.08 -8.49
N TRP A 143 -6.20 4.10 -8.84
CA TRP A 143 -6.66 2.88 -9.51
C TRP A 143 -7.63 2.09 -8.62
N ALA A 144 -7.31 1.87 -7.34
CA ALA A 144 -8.14 1.09 -6.43
C ALA A 144 -9.55 1.70 -6.26
N LEU A 145 -9.63 3.03 -6.16
CA LEU A 145 -10.91 3.74 -6.08
C LEU A 145 -11.69 3.64 -7.40
N ALA A 146 -11.03 3.71 -8.55
CA ALA A 146 -11.67 3.57 -9.84
C ALA A 146 -12.18 2.13 -10.06
N GLU A 147 -11.40 1.13 -9.67
CA GLU A 147 -11.76 -0.29 -9.77
C GLU A 147 -12.96 -0.63 -8.89
N ALA A 148 -12.95 -0.17 -7.62
CA ALA A 148 -14.06 -0.39 -6.68
C ALA A 148 -15.37 0.21 -7.23
N ARG A 149 -15.34 1.45 -7.73
CA ARG A 149 -16.50 2.08 -8.37
C ARG A 149 -16.94 1.34 -9.64
N GLY A 150 -15.98 0.96 -10.48
CA GLY A 150 -16.26 0.26 -11.74
C GLY A 150 -16.93 -1.10 -11.54
N ARG A 151 -16.70 -1.73 -10.39
CA ARG A 151 -17.35 -2.98 -9.97
C ARG A 151 -18.68 -2.76 -9.27
N GLY A 152 -19.03 -1.52 -8.93
CA GLY A 152 -20.32 -1.19 -8.29
C GLY A 152 -20.32 -1.27 -6.77
N HIS A 153 -19.14 -1.39 -6.13
CA HIS A 153 -19.06 -1.36 -4.67
C HIS A 153 -19.43 0.01 -4.12
N ASP A 154 -20.11 0.04 -2.97
CA ASP A 154 -20.62 1.28 -2.35
C ASP A 154 -19.66 1.88 -1.32
N ALA A 155 -18.65 1.11 -0.89
CA ALA A 155 -17.60 1.57 0.01
C ALA A 155 -16.28 0.83 -0.20
N ILE A 156 -15.18 1.48 0.17
CA ILE A 156 -13.87 0.85 0.32
C ILE A 156 -13.40 1.01 1.76
N GLN A 157 -12.94 -0.10 2.37
CA GLN A 157 -12.52 -0.19 3.76
C GLN A 157 -11.07 -0.61 3.85
N LEU A 158 -10.37 -0.12 4.87
CA LEU A 158 -8.98 -0.50 5.16
C LEU A 158 -8.70 -0.34 6.64
N SER A 159 -7.75 -1.13 7.15
CA SER A 159 -7.18 -0.88 8.47
C SER A 159 -5.79 -0.25 8.36
N VAL A 160 -5.43 0.50 9.39
CA VAL A 160 -4.11 1.12 9.51
C VAL A 160 -3.66 1.13 10.98
N TRP A 161 -2.42 0.73 11.20
CA TRP A 161 -1.83 0.78 12.53
C TRP A 161 -1.96 2.18 13.16
N SER A 162 -2.38 2.24 14.43
CA SER A 162 -2.65 3.51 15.15
C SER A 162 -1.41 4.40 15.27
N GLY A 163 -0.20 3.85 15.20
CA GLY A 163 1.07 4.59 15.18
C GLY A 163 1.51 5.05 13.79
N ASN A 164 0.85 4.62 12.70
CA ASN A 164 1.25 5.02 11.34
C ASN A 164 0.56 6.33 10.90
N PHE A 165 0.99 7.45 11.51
CA PHE A 165 0.42 8.77 11.22
C PHE A 165 0.60 9.21 9.75
N GLY A 166 1.63 8.71 9.08
CA GLY A 166 1.86 9.01 7.66
C GLY A 166 0.79 8.41 6.77
N ALA A 167 0.48 7.12 6.95
CA ALA A 167 -0.57 6.43 6.23
C ALA A 167 -1.96 6.99 6.57
N GLN A 168 -2.23 7.28 7.85
CA GLN A 168 -3.49 7.91 8.26
C GLN A 168 -3.74 9.22 7.52
N LYS A 169 -2.75 10.12 7.47
CA LYS A 169 -2.84 11.38 6.72
C LYS A 169 -3.02 11.15 5.21
N PHE A 170 -2.39 10.12 4.67
CA PHE A 170 -2.55 9.76 3.27
C PHE A 170 -4.01 9.35 2.99
N TYR A 171 -4.58 8.43 3.75
CA TYR A 171 -5.98 7.99 3.58
C TYR A 171 -6.98 9.12 3.83
N GLN A 172 -6.77 9.95 4.84
CA GLN A 172 -7.63 11.11 5.10
C GLN A 172 -7.68 12.09 3.92
N ARG A 173 -6.55 12.34 3.24
CA ARG A 173 -6.54 13.16 2.01
C ARG A 173 -7.38 12.58 0.88
N TYR A 174 -7.53 11.25 0.85
CA TYR A 174 -8.41 10.56 -0.09
C TYR A 174 -9.88 10.54 0.35
N GLY A 175 -10.19 11.14 1.50
CA GLY A 175 -11.55 11.24 2.04
C GLY A 175 -11.99 9.99 2.81
N PHE A 176 -11.06 9.15 3.26
CA PHE A 176 -11.37 8.11 4.23
C PHE A 176 -11.59 8.70 5.62
N ALA A 177 -12.59 8.19 6.33
CA ALA A 177 -12.89 8.52 7.71
C ALA A 177 -12.77 7.29 8.61
N LYS A 178 -12.28 7.48 9.83
CA LYS A 178 -12.25 6.42 10.83
C LYS A 178 -13.67 6.04 11.22
N ILE A 179 -13.98 4.75 11.24
CA ILE A 179 -15.29 4.21 11.64
C ILE A 179 -15.22 3.32 12.88
N ALA A 180 -14.08 2.68 13.17
CA ALA A 180 -13.90 1.82 14.34
C ALA A 180 -12.45 1.77 14.81
N ASP A 181 -12.25 1.28 16.04
CA ASP A 181 -10.99 0.77 16.55
C ASP A 181 -11.04 -0.75 16.49
N ILE A 182 -10.04 -1.37 15.90
CA ILE A 182 -9.93 -2.84 15.75
C ILE A 182 -8.57 -3.32 16.22
N GLY A 183 -8.34 -4.62 16.23
CA GLY A 183 -7.04 -5.20 16.57
C GLY A 183 -6.51 -6.08 15.46
N PHE A 184 -5.20 -6.07 15.30
CA PHE A 184 -4.47 -6.97 14.42
C PHE A 184 -3.48 -7.79 15.24
N TRP A 185 -3.34 -9.08 14.93
CA TRP A 185 -2.50 -9.97 15.69
C TRP A 185 -1.31 -10.46 14.88
N VAL A 186 -0.12 -10.34 15.49
CA VAL A 186 1.11 -10.97 15.00
C VAL A 186 1.65 -11.83 16.14
N GLY A 187 1.53 -13.14 16.01
CA GLY A 187 1.80 -14.06 17.11
C GLY A 187 0.91 -13.76 18.32
N GLU A 188 1.52 -13.51 19.48
CA GLU A 188 0.82 -13.16 20.72
C GLU A 188 0.59 -11.64 20.88
N GLN A 189 1.19 -10.82 20.04
CA GLN A 189 1.03 -9.37 20.12
C GLN A 189 -0.20 -8.92 19.37
N ARG A 190 -1.01 -8.11 20.05
CA ARG A 190 -2.14 -7.39 19.46
C ARG A 190 -1.76 -5.93 19.23
N ASP A 191 -1.87 -5.49 17.99
CA ASP A 191 -1.71 -4.08 17.64
C ASP A 191 -3.07 -3.38 17.58
N ASP A 192 -3.09 -2.12 18.00
CA ASP A 192 -4.27 -1.29 17.85
C ASP A 192 -4.30 -0.71 16.44
N GLU A 193 -5.35 -1.02 15.69
CA GLU A 193 -5.58 -0.52 14.35
C GLU A 193 -6.83 0.35 14.28
N LEU A 194 -6.80 1.29 13.36
CA LEU A 194 -7.90 2.18 13.04
C LEU A 194 -8.52 1.69 11.73
N LEU A 195 -9.80 1.33 11.80
CA LEU A 195 -10.57 1.00 10.61
C LEU A 195 -11.09 2.28 9.96
N TYR A 196 -10.76 2.45 8.70
CA TYR A 196 -11.18 3.56 7.86
C TYR A 196 -12.13 3.10 6.77
N GLU A 197 -13.09 3.95 6.43
CA GLU A 197 -14.01 3.73 5.32
C GLU A 197 -14.12 4.97 4.46
N LYS A 198 -14.30 4.77 3.18
CA LYS A 198 -14.72 5.78 2.21
C LYS A 198 -15.90 5.28 1.43
N ARG A 199 -17.01 6.04 1.44
CA ARG A 199 -18.15 5.83 0.54
C ARG A 199 -17.77 6.25 -0.87
N LEU A 200 -18.24 5.50 -1.88
CA LEU A 200 -17.84 5.61 -3.28
C LEU A 200 -18.88 6.30 -4.16
#